data_73c0b4b4e1806bf9405682c299bcae85
#
_entry.id   73c0b4b4e1806bf9405682c299bcae85
#
_cell.length_a   1.000
_cell.length_b   1.000
_cell.length_c   1.000
_cell.angle_alpha   90.00
_cell.angle_beta   90.00
_cell.angle_gamma   90.00
#
_symmetry.space_group_name_H-M   'P 1'
#
loop_
_entity.id
_entity.type
_entity.pdbx_description
1 polymer ?
#
loop_
_entity_poly.entity_id
_entity_poly.type
_entity_poly.pdbx_seq_one_letter_code
_entity_poly.pdbx_strand_id
1 'polypeptide(L)'
;MVAFFIGAILYFVGYAVQTFRNDITTVTVYETGVEDSMDTTGLVVRQETLLEGSGERMEVLPAEGESVAKGEVIARIYKDQAALEQHQTLKAKQTEREALQYVLSHSTESSDTAELSKRVIASLESIRSTVFHEDLSDLSDQIQSVKNMIYRQDYTYKGSEAVTKEINQLSKEIKKLEKEADSTVSTI
;
A
#
# COMPACT_ATOMS: atom_id res chain seq x y z
N MET A 1 8.35 64.99 -29.90
CA MET A 1 9.01 63.95 -29.05
C MET A 1 8.04 63.30 -28.09
N VAL A 2 7.33 64.06 -27.24
CA VAL A 2 6.43 63.47 -26.22
C VAL A 2 5.32 62.57 -26.83
N ALA A 3 4.70 63.01 -27.93
CA ALA A 3 3.64 62.20 -28.61
C ALA A 3 4.16 60.87 -29.14
N PHE A 4 5.41 60.78 -29.56
CA PHE A 4 6.04 59.55 -30.02
C PHE A 4 6.25 58.55 -28.87
N PHE A 5 6.68 59.04 -27.70
CA PHE A 5 6.84 58.20 -26.52
C PHE A 5 5.49 57.62 -26.00
N ILE A 6 4.43 58.45 -26.02
CA ILE A 6 3.11 58.02 -25.63
C ILE A 6 2.62 56.93 -26.59
N GLY A 7 2.82 57.08 -27.89
CA GLY A 7 2.45 56.06 -28.88
C GLY A 7 3.22 54.75 -28.69
N ALA A 8 4.51 54.81 -28.39
CA ALA A 8 5.31 53.61 -28.11
C ALA A 8 4.85 52.87 -26.84
N ILE A 9 4.53 53.60 -25.78
CA ILE A 9 4.02 53.00 -24.55
C ILE A 9 2.67 52.27 -24.78
N LEU A 10 1.74 52.93 -25.50
CA LEU A 10 0.47 52.32 -25.83
C LEU A 10 0.62 51.08 -26.70
N TYR A 11 1.56 51.08 -27.64
CA TYR A 11 1.89 49.93 -28.47
C TYR A 11 2.42 48.76 -27.62
N PHE A 12 3.37 49.02 -26.72
CA PHE A 12 3.93 47.99 -25.84
C PHE A 12 2.87 47.41 -24.88
N VAL A 13 2.03 48.25 -24.31
CA VAL A 13 0.91 47.78 -23.45
C VAL A 13 -0.05 46.92 -24.25
N GLY A 14 -0.45 47.31 -25.43
CA GLY A 14 -1.33 46.52 -26.31
C GLY A 14 -0.71 45.17 -26.68
N TYR A 15 0.58 45.15 -27.02
CA TYR A 15 1.31 43.94 -27.34
C TYR A 15 1.41 42.99 -26.13
N ALA A 16 1.73 43.53 -24.93
CA ALA A 16 1.79 42.76 -23.71
C ALA A 16 0.44 42.12 -23.39
N VAL A 17 -0.65 42.88 -23.46
CA VAL A 17 -2.02 42.35 -23.22
C VAL A 17 -2.36 41.25 -24.21
N GLN A 18 -2.00 41.41 -25.48
CA GLN A 18 -2.28 40.38 -26.49
C GLN A 18 -1.45 39.11 -26.27
N THR A 19 -0.20 39.23 -25.83
CA THR A 19 0.70 38.10 -25.53
C THR A 19 0.20 37.30 -24.31
N PHE A 20 -0.26 37.99 -23.26
CA PHE A 20 -0.77 37.34 -22.05
C PHE A 20 -2.19 36.80 -22.18
N ARG A 21 -2.94 37.13 -23.25
CA ARG A 21 -4.27 36.58 -23.53
C ARG A 21 -4.27 35.25 -24.32
N ASN A 22 -3.08 34.78 -24.73
CA ASN A 22 -2.99 33.46 -25.33
C ASN A 22 -3.18 32.40 -24.23
N ASP A 23 -4.39 31.82 -24.19
CA ASP A 23 -4.67 30.68 -23.33
C ASP A 23 -3.79 29.50 -23.75
N ILE A 24 -2.84 29.15 -22.87
CA ILE A 24 -2.06 27.92 -23.02
C ILE A 24 -3.00 26.77 -22.66
N THR A 25 -3.55 26.13 -23.67
CA THR A 25 -4.29 24.88 -23.49
C THR A 25 -3.30 23.76 -23.21
N THR A 26 -3.23 23.32 -21.95
CA THR A 26 -2.51 22.11 -21.58
C THR A 26 -3.42 20.91 -21.77
N VAL A 27 -2.99 19.97 -22.61
CA VAL A 27 -3.65 18.68 -22.77
C VAL A 27 -2.87 17.67 -21.95
N THR A 28 -3.58 16.96 -21.08
CA THR A 28 -3.02 15.83 -20.35
C THR A 28 -2.81 14.68 -21.34
N VAL A 29 -1.56 14.30 -21.59
CA VAL A 29 -1.24 13.13 -22.42
C VAL A 29 -1.27 11.92 -21.51
N TYR A 30 -2.09 10.95 -21.83
CA TYR A 30 -2.12 9.64 -21.20
C TYR A 30 -1.31 8.68 -22.06
N GLU A 31 -0.38 7.98 -21.43
CA GLU A 31 0.28 6.85 -22.05
C GLU A 31 -0.67 5.64 -21.95
N THR A 32 -1.20 5.22 -23.08
CA THR A 32 -2.00 3.99 -23.15
C THR A 32 -1.15 2.92 -23.80
N GLY A 33 -0.86 1.87 -23.07
CA GLY A 33 -0.31 0.64 -23.64
C GLY A 33 -1.37 -0.01 -24.55
N VAL A 34 -1.07 -0.16 -25.83
CA VAL A 34 -1.88 -0.96 -26.75
C VAL A 34 -1.28 -2.34 -26.77
N GLU A 35 -1.97 -3.31 -26.20
CA GLU A 35 -1.59 -4.72 -26.31
C GLU A 35 -2.22 -5.31 -27.57
N ASP A 36 -1.39 -5.87 -28.42
CA ASP A 36 -1.84 -6.66 -29.56
C ASP A 36 -1.97 -8.11 -29.08
N SER A 37 -3.19 -8.56 -28.82
CA SER A 37 -3.48 -9.91 -28.34
C SER A 37 -3.86 -10.82 -29.50
N MET A 38 -3.24 -11.99 -29.57
CA MET A 38 -3.59 -13.03 -30.51
C MET A 38 -4.18 -14.23 -29.77
N ASP A 39 -5.45 -14.51 -30.04
CA ASP A 39 -6.11 -15.71 -29.51
C ASP A 39 -5.57 -16.96 -30.19
N THR A 40 -5.02 -17.88 -29.41
CA THR A 40 -4.56 -19.17 -29.88
C THR A 40 -5.07 -20.29 -28.99
N THR A 41 -5.34 -21.45 -29.58
CA THR A 41 -5.70 -22.64 -28.82
C THR A 41 -4.50 -23.59 -28.76
N GLY A 42 -4.16 -24.04 -27.57
CA GLY A 42 -3.07 -24.98 -27.34
C GLY A 42 -3.45 -26.07 -26.34
N LEU A 43 -2.77 -27.20 -26.41
CA LEU A 43 -2.86 -28.26 -25.41
C LEU A 43 -1.80 -28.02 -24.33
N VAL A 44 -2.23 -27.87 -23.08
CA VAL A 44 -1.32 -27.76 -21.94
C VAL A 44 -1.18 -29.12 -21.28
N VAL A 45 0.03 -29.67 -21.25
CA VAL A 45 0.35 -30.90 -20.51
C VAL A 45 1.06 -30.49 -19.24
N ARG A 46 0.46 -30.81 -18.08
CA ARG A 46 1.03 -30.54 -16.75
C ARG A 46 1.23 -31.85 -16.00
N GLN A 47 2.28 -31.92 -15.19
CA GLN A 47 2.43 -32.91 -14.17
C GLN A 47 1.90 -32.32 -12.87
N GLU A 48 0.78 -32.82 -12.38
CA GLU A 48 0.10 -32.33 -11.19
C GLU A 48 0.25 -33.32 -10.05
N THR A 49 0.45 -32.80 -8.84
CA THR A 49 0.45 -33.60 -7.61
C THR A 49 -0.66 -33.10 -6.71
N LEU A 50 -1.57 -33.99 -6.35
CA LEU A 50 -2.63 -33.66 -5.39
C LEU A 50 -2.07 -33.72 -3.98
N LEU A 51 -2.31 -32.66 -3.21
CA LEU A 51 -1.99 -32.60 -1.79
C LEU A 51 -3.28 -32.79 -1.00
N GLU A 52 -3.25 -33.70 -0.03
CA GLU A 52 -4.40 -33.99 0.80
C GLU A 52 -4.36 -33.11 2.05
N GLY A 53 -5.50 -32.55 2.44
CA GLY A 53 -5.67 -31.78 3.65
C GLY A 53 -7.10 -31.91 4.16
N SER A 54 -7.29 -31.88 5.49
CA SER A 54 -8.61 -31.95 6.11
C SER A 54 -8.93 -30.70 6.89
N GLY A 55 -9.96 -29.96 6.49
CA GLY A 55 -10.46 -28.76 7.15
C GLY A 55 -11.57 -28.12 6.32
N GLU A 56 -12.27 -27.17 6.90
CA GLU A 56 -13.38 -26.50 6.21
C GLU A 56 -12.92 -25.31 5.38
N ARG A 57 -11.78 -24.71 5.73
CA ARG A 57 -11.25 -23.53 5.08
C ARG A 57 -9.79 -23.71 4.74
N MET A 58 -9.39 -23.22 3.58
CA MET A 58 -8.01 -23.26 3.10
C MET A 58 -7.59 -21.88 2.59
N GLU A 59 -6.39 -21.48 2.96
CA GLU A 59 -5.70 -20.30 2.46
C GLU A 59 -4.48 -20.77 1.65
N VAL A 60 -4.46 -20.48 0.36
CA VAL A 60 -3.31 -20.73 -0.50
C VAL A 60 -2.37 -19.52 -0.40
N LEU A 61 -1.09 -19.75 -0.14
CA LEU A 61 -0.11 -18.69 0.12
C LEU A 61 0.55 -18.18 -1.15
N PRO A 62 1.07 -19.06 -2.06
CA PRO A 62 1.69 -18.61 -3.29
C PRO A 62 0.65 -18.15 -4.32
N ALA A 63 1.05 -17.20 -5.15
CA ALA A 63 0.24 -16.77 -6.28
C ALA A 63 0.20 -17.86 -7.38
N GLU A 64 -0.80 -17.81 -8.25
CA GLU A 64 -0.89 -18.74 -9.38
C GLU A 64 0.34 -18.58 -10.30
N GLY A 65 1.01 -19.70 -10.58
CA GLY A 65 2.23 -19.72 -11.39
C GLY A 65 3.52 -19.37 -10.64
N GLU A 66 3.44 -19.09 -9.34
CA GLU A 66 4.60 -18.83 -8.50
C GLU A 66 5.38 -20.11 -8.21
N SER A 67 6.71 -20.00 -8.23
CA SER A 67 7.60 -21.11 -7.90
C SER A 67 7.82 -21.17 -6.38
N VAL A 68 7.60 -22.33 -5.79
CA VAL A 68 7.77 -22.58 -4.36
C VAL A 68 9.00 -23.43 -4.09
N ALA A 69 9.69 -23.18 -2.99
CA ALA A 69 10.85 -23.95 -2.57
C ALA A 69 10.43 -25.29 -1.94
N LYS A 70 11.33 -26.27 -1.99
CA LYS A 70 11.08 -27.57 -1.34
C LYS A 70 10.96 -27.39 0.20
N GLY A 71 9.81 -27.77 0.73
CA GLY A 71 9.51 -27.66 2.17
C GLY A 71 8.91 -26.32 2.58
N GLU A 72 8.61 -25.47 1.62
CA GLU A 72 7.85 -24.24 1.85
C GLU A 72 6.37 -24.56 2.07
N VAL A 73 5.75 -23.80 2.98
CA VAL A 73 4.31 -23.94 3.26
C VAL A 73 3.53 -23.28 2.13
N ILE A 74 2.76 -24.06 1.40
CA ILE A 74 1.96 -23.61 0.27
C ILE A 74 0.50 -23.36 0.60
N ALA A 75 0.00 -23.99 1.67
CA ALA A 75 -1.36 -23.77 2.11
C ALA A 75 -1.49 -23.90 3.64
N ARG A 76 -2.42 -23.15 4.20
CA ARG A 76 -2.89 -23.30 5.57
C ARG A 76 -4.32 -23.79 5.55
N ILE A 77 -4.59 -24.81 6.36
CA ILE A 77 -5.92 -25.39 6.48
C ILE A 77 -6.43 -25.09 7.88
N TYR A 78 -7.58 -24.47 7.93
CA TYR A 78 -8.27 -24.07 9.15
C TYR A 78 -9.41 -25.03 9.44
N LYS A 79 -9.56 -25.39 10.69
CA LYS A 79 -10.62 -26.30 11.13
C LYS A 79 -12.01 -25.79 10.77
N ASP A 80 -12.24 -24.50 10.98
CA ASP A 80 -13.51 -23.81 10.75
C ASP A 80 -13.30 -22.33 10.40
N GLN A 81 -14.39 -21.63 10.17
CA GLN A 81 -14.36 -20.18 9.86
C GLN A 81 -13.81 -19.36 11.03
N ALA A 82 -14.09 -19.75 12.28
CA ALA A 82 -13.61 -19.03 13.46
C ALA A 82 -12.08 -19.10 13.57
N ALA A 83 -11.48 -20.25 13.25
CA ALA A 83 -10.02 -20.42 13.20
C ALA A 83 -9.36 -19.49 12.15
N LEU A 84 -9.98 -19.35 10.98
CA LEU A 84 -9.51 -18.40 9.96
C LEU A 84 -9.57 -16.96 10.46
N GLU A 85 -10.66 -16.53 11.07
CA GLU A 85 -10.82 -15.18 11.61
C GLU A 85 -9.85 -14.89 12.76
N GLN A 86 -9.60 -15.87 13.61
CA GLN A 86 -8.57 -15.77 14.66
C GLN A 86 -7.18 -15.59 14.06
N HIS A 87 -6.83 -16.35 13.03
CA HIS A 87 -5.55 -16.21 12.35
C HIS A 87 -5.40 -14.84 11.66
N GLN A 88 -6.44 -14.35 11.00
CA GLN A 88 -6.45 -13.01 10.41
C GLN A 88 -6.27 -11.92 11.47
N THR A 89 -6.94 -12.07 12.61
CA THR A 89 -6.80 -11.16 13.77
C THR A 89 -5.38 -11.20 14.33
N LEU A 90 -4.80 -12.39 14.46
CA LEU A 90 -3.41 -12.57 14.90
C LEU A 90 -2.44 -11.85 13.95
N LYS A 91 -2.56 -12.06 12.65
CA LYS A 91 -1.74 -11.42 11.61
C LYS A 91 -1.88 -9.88 11.66
N ALA A 92 -3.11 -9.37 11.80
CA ALA A 92 -3.36 -7.94 11.91
C ALA A 92 -2.65 -7.33 13.14
N LYS A 93 -2.72 -7.99 14.31
CA LYS A 93 -2.04 -7.54 15.53
C LYS A 93 -0.51 -7.65 15.45
N GLN A 94 0.01 -8.65 14.77
CA GLN A 94 1.45 -8.77 14.51
C GLN A 94 1.95 -7.61 13.64
N THR A 95 1.24 -7.31 12.55
CA THR A 95 1.56 -6.18 11.67
C THR A 95 1.47 -4.84 12.41
N GLU A 96 0.46 -4.65 13.25
CA GLU A 96 0.31 -3.45 14.08
C GLU A 96 1.47 -3.29 15.07
N ARG A 97 1.86 -4.36 15.76
CA ARG A 97 3.02 -4.35 16.66
C ARG A 97 4.31 -4.00 15.93
N GLU A 98 4.54 -4.61 14.75
CA GLU A 98 5.73 -4.33 13.92
C GLU A 98 5.77 -2.87 13.47
N ALA A 99 4.64 -2.31 13.06
CA ALA A 99 4.54 -0.91 12.69
C ALA A 99 4.86 0.03 13.87
N LEU A 100 4.35 -0.26 15.07
CA LEU A 100 4.65 0.51 16.27
C LEU A 100 6.12 0.37 16.69
N GLN A 101 6.72 -0.81 16.57
CA GLN A 101 8.14 -1.03 16.82
C GLN A 101 9.02 -0.27 15.84
N TYR A 102 8.66 -0.27 14.55
CA TYR A 102 9.35 0.51 13.53
C TYR A 102 9.32 2.00 13.86
N VAL A 103 8.14 2.54 14.22
CA VAL A 103 7.99 3.94 14.62
C VAL A 103 8.84 4.26 15.85
N LEU A 104 8.82 3.40 16.87
CA LEU A 104 9.60 3.61 18.09
C LEU A 104 11.12 3.63 17.82
N SER A 105 11.61 2.77 16.92
CA SER A 105 13.03 2.71 16.55
C SER A 105 13.50 3.88 15.68
N HIS A 106 12.60 4.51 14.91
CA HIS A 106 12.91 5.61 13.98
C HIS A 106 12.40 6.97 14.46
N SER A 107 12.02 7.09 15.74
CA SER A 107 11.42 8.30 16.32
C SER A 107 12.39 9.45 16.59
N THR A 108 13.69 9.25 16.38
CA THR A 108 14.73 10.28 16.57
C THR A 108 14.74 11.35 15.47
N GLU A 109 14.09 11.11 14.34
CA GLU A 109 13.89 12.16 13.35
C GLU A 109 12.73 13.05 13.77
N SER A 110 13.01 14.33 14.07
CA SER A 110 11.99 15.35 14.32
C SER A 110 11.13 15.51 13.06
N SER A 111 10.06 14.77 12.97
CA SER A 111 9.16 14.87 11.84
C SER A 111 8.19 16.01 12.10
N ASP A 112 8.27 17.05 11.26
CA ASP A 112 7.26 18.07 11.18
C ASP A 112 5.90 17.40 10.86
N THR A 113 4.96 17.52 11.77
CA THR A 113 3.62 16.92 11.66
C THR A 113 2.90 17.39 10.39
N ALA A 114 3.17 18.63 9.95
CA ALA A 114 2.59 19.16 8.73
C ALA A 114 3.17 18.47 7.48
N GLU A 115 4.45 18.14 7.49
CA GLU A 115 5.07 17.41 6.39
C GLU A 115 4.61 15.95 6.34
N LEU A 116 4.46 15.30 7.50
CA LEU A 116 3.86 13.95 7.56
C LEU A 116 2.44 13.93 6.98
N SER A 117 1.62 14.91 7.34
CA SER A 117 0.26 15.02 6.80
C SER A 117 0.25 15.17 5.27
N LYS A 118 1.15 15.98 4.72
CA LYS A 118 1.30 16.11 3.26
C LYS A 118 1.72 14.80 2.60
N ARG A 119 2.65 14.06 3.20
CA ARG A 119 3.11 12.76 2.69
C ARG A 119 1.98 11.72 2.73
N VAL A 120 1.17 11.69 3.78
CA VAL A 120 0.00 10.82 3.87
C VAL A 120 -0.98 11.12 2.73
N ILE A 121 -1.29 12.40 2.48
CA ILE A 121 -2.19 12.80 1.39
C ILE A 121 -1.61 12.37 0.04
N ALA A 122 -0.34 12.64 -0.23
CA ALA A 122 0.33 12.25 -1.48
C ALA A 122 0.32 10.72 -1.70
N SER A 123 0.54 9.95 -0.63
CA SER A 123 0.49 8.48 -0.68
C SER A 123 -0.92 7.96 -0.94
N LEU A 124 -1.96 8.61 -0.39
CA LEU A 124 -3.35 8.26 -0.68
C LEU A 124 -3.73 8.58 -2.14
N GLU A 125 -3.20 9.67 -2.69
CA GLU A 125 -3.37 10.00 -4.12
C GLU A 125 -2.67 8.97 -5.01
N SER A 126 -1.47 8.51 -4.62
CA SER A 126 -0.75 7.43 -5.31
C SER A 126 -1.56 6.13 -5.30
N ILE A 127 -2.07 5.71 -4.14
CA ILE A 127 -2.93 4.52 -4.02
C ILE A 127 -4.16 4.64 -4.91
N ARG A 128 -4.81 5.81 -4.92
CA ARG A 128 -5.95 6.06 -5.80
C ARG A 128 -5.58 5.89 -7.28
N SER A 129 -4.42 6.38 -7.69
CA SER A 129 -3.92 6.23 -9.06
C SER A 129 -3.64 4.78 -9.41
N THR A 130 -2.97 4.04 -8.51
CA THR A 130 -2.67 2.61 -8.65
C THR A 130 -3.94 1.79 -8.84
N VAL A 131 -4.95 2.02 -7.99
CA VAL A 131 -6.25 1.35 -8.10
C VAL A 131 -6.98 1.71 -9.40
N PHE A 132 -6.89 2.97 -9.83
CA PHE A 132 -7.52 3.42 -11.07
C PHE A 132 -6.90 2.77 -12.33
N HIS A 133 -5.59 2.48 -12.29
CA HIS A 133 -4.88 1.81 -13.38
C HIS A 133 -4.87 0.28 -13.28
N GLU A 134 -5.61 -0.29 -12.32
CA GLU A 134 -5.72 -1.74 -12.07
C GLU A 134 -4.37 -2.46 -11.79
N ASP A 135 -3.31 -1.70 -11.51
CA ASP A 135 -2.03 -2.26 -11.08
C ASP A 135 -2.02 -2.44 -9.57
N LEU A 136 -2.36 -3.63 -9.11
CA LEU A 136 -2.50 -3.95 -7.69
C LEU A 136 -1.24 -4.59 -7.08
N SER A 137 -0.17 -4.75 -7.86
CA SER A 137 1.06 -5.44 -7.43
C SER A 137 1.66 -4.83 -6.16
N ASP A 138 1.77 -3.51 -6.10
CA ASP A 138 2.39 -2.78 -4.99
C ASP A 138 1.39 -2.20 -3.98
N LEU A 139 0.10 -2.48 -4.15
CA LEU A 139 -0.95 -1.87 -3.33
C LEU A 139 -0.79 -2.19 -1.83
N SER A 140 -0.41 -3.42 -1.51
CA SER A 140 -0.19 -3.86 -0.12
C SER A 140 0.91 -3.04 0.56
N ASP A 141 2.03 -2.84 -0.13
CA ASP A 141 3.18 -2.09 0.38
C ASP A 141 2.87 -0.60 0.51
N GLN A 142 2.11 -0.04 -0.42
CA GLN A 142 1.64 1.34 -0.35
C GLN A 142 0.72 1.56 0.86
N ILE A 143 -0.23 0.65 1.09
CA ILE A 143 -1.13 0.68 2.27
C ILE A 143 -0.31 0.57 3.57
N GLN A 144 0.67 -0.32 3.62
CA GLN A 144 1.53 -0.47 4.80
C GLN A 144 2.36 0.79 5.05
N SER A 145 2.88 1.42 4.01
CA SER A 145 3.61 2.68 4.10
C SER A 145 2.74 3.79 4.69
N VAL A 146 1.49 3.93 4.22
CA VAL A 146 0.53 4.92 4.78
C VAL A 146 0.23 4.63 6.24
N LYS A 147 -0.01 3.39 6.62
CA LYS A 147 -0.21 3.00 8.02
C LYS A 147 0.98 3.39 8.90
N ASN A 148 2.20 3.13 8.45
CA ASN A 148 3.41 3.50 9.17
C ASN A 148 3.53 5.03 9.38
N MET A 149 3.14 5.83 8.37
CA MET A 149 3.14 7.28 8.50
C MET A 149 2.08 7.76 9.51
N ILE A 150 0.90 7.16 9.52
CA ILE A 150 -0.17 7.46 10.49
C ILE A 150 0.29 7.10 11.91
N TYR A 151 0.90 5.94 12.11
CA TYR A 151 1.46 5.56 13.41
C TYR A 151 2.57 6.49 13.88
N ARG A 152 3.43 6.99 12.96
CA ARG A 152 4.44 8.02 13.30
C ARG A 152 3.79 9.32 13.76
N GLN A 153 2.74 9.75 13.10
CA GLN A 153 1.99 10.94 13.49
C GLN A 153 1.36 10.77 14.87
N ASP A 154 0.72 9.63 15.12
CA ASP A 154 0.10 9.30 16.41
C ASP A 154 1.14 9.19 17.54
N TYR A 155 2.32 8.63 17.23
CA TYR A 155 3.46 8.58 18.17
C TYR A 155 3.88 9.98 18.64
N THR A 156 3.93 10.95 17.73
CA THR A 156 4.32 12.33 18.08
C THR A 156 3.38 12.94 19.13
N TYR A 157 2.11 12.52 19.16
CA TYR A 157 1.13 12.98 20.15
C TYR A 157 1.13 12.15 21.44
N LYS A 158 1.31 10.83 21.35
CA LYS A 158 1.22 9.91 22.50
C LYS A 158 2.50 9.81 23.33
N GLY A 159 3.66 10.02 22.71
CA GLY A 159 4.96 9.84 23.33
C GLY A 159 5.44 8.38 23.43
N SER A 160 6.73 8.18 23.68
CA SER A 160 7.39 6.87 23.64
C SER A 160 6.89 5.88 24.72
N GLU A 161 6.55 6.36 25.89
CA GLU A 161 6.07 5.49 27.00
C GLU A 161 4.71 4.87 26.70
N ALA A 162 3.78 5.66 26.12
CA ALA A 162 2.46 5.17 25.75
C ALA A 162 2.54 4.10 24.66
N VAL A 163 3.36 4.34 23.63
CA VAL A 163 3.59 3.38 22.54
C VAL A 163 4.27 2.11 23.03
N THR A 164 5.25 2.22 23.92
CA THR A 164 5.89 1.05 24.54
C THR A 164 4.90 0.21 25.33
N LYS A 165 3.98 0.84 26.06
CA LYS A 165 2.90 0.15 26.78
C LYS A 165 1.96 -0.57 25.83
N GLU A 166 1.60 0.05 24.72
CA GLU A 166 0.75 -0.53 23.66
C GLU A 166 1.41 -1.74 23.00
N ILE A 167 2.70 -1.65 22.64
CA ILE A 167 3.50 -2.77 22.12
C ILE A 167 3.51 -3.95 23.11
N ASN A 168 3.70 -3.68 24.39
CA ASN A 168 3.71 -4.72 25.42
C ASN A 168 2.35 -5.38 25.59
N GLN A 169 1.27 -4.62 25.45
CA GLN A 169 -0.09 -5.15 25.50
C GLN A 169 -0.37 -6.02 24.28
N LEU A 170 -0.09 -5.53 23.07
CA LEU A 170 -0.21 -6.30 21.83
C LEU A 170 0.59 -7.59 21.89
N SER A 171 1.81 -7.56 22.44
CA SER A 171 2.65 -8.74 22.57
C SER A 171 2.04 -9.81 23.49
N LYS A 172 1.31 -9.42 24.52
CA LYS A 172 0.58 -10.36 25.39
C LYS A 172 -0.64 -10.97 24.67
N GLU A 173 -1.38 -10.14 23.94
CA GLU A 173 -2.55 -10.57 23.17
C GLU A 173 -2.13 -11.52 22.03
N ILE A 174 -1.05 -11.21 21.31
CA ILE A 174 -0.47 -12.05 20.27
C ILE A 174 -0.11 -13.43 20.84
N LYS A 175 0.63 -13.48 21.94
CA LYS A 175 1.01 -14.76 22.58
C LYS A 175 -0.19 -15.61 23.01
N LYS A 176 -1.31 -14.97 23.38
CA LYS A 176 -2.55 -15.69 23.70
C LYS A 176 -3.17 -16.27 22.43
N LEU A 177 -3.30 -15.46 21.39
CA LEU A 177 -3.87 -15.90 20.11
C LEU A 177 -3.01 -16.97 19.41
N GLU A 178 -1.67 -16.89 19.49
CA GLU A 178 -0.77 -17.92 18.96
C GLU A 178 -1.04 -19.30 19.59
N LYS A 179 -1.21 -19.35 20.91
CA LYS A 179 -1.51 -20.62 21.60
C LYS A 179 -2.88 -21.20 21.21
N GLU A 180 -3.84 -20.33 20.93
CA GLU A 180 -5.16 -20.73 20.48
C GLU A 180 -5.12 -21.21 19.01
N ALA A 181 -4.36 -20.53 18.16
CA ALA A 181 -4.21 -20.83 16.74
C ALA A 181 -3.47 -22.14 16.47
N ASP A 182 -2.40 -22.46 17.22
CA ASP A 182 -1.60 -23.69 17.06
C ASP A 182 -2.44 -24.98 17.12
N SER A 183 -3.58 -24.95 17.81
CA SER A 183 -4.47 -26.10 17.93
C SER A 183 -5.50 -26.24 16.80
N THR A 184 -5.62 -25.24 15.93
CA THR A 184 -6.72 -25.12 14.96
C THR A 184 -6.27 -24.99 13.51
N VAL A 185 -4.96 -24.89 13.27
CA VAL A 185 -4.36 -24.70 11.95
C VAL A 185 -3.40 -25.84 11.64
N SER A 186 -3.50 -26.42 10.45
CA SER A 186 -2.51 -27.33 9.87
C SER A 186 -1.91 -26.74 8.59
N THR A 187 -0.67 -27.09 8.30
CA THR A 187 0.08 -26.59 7.13
C THR A 187 0.43 -27.74 6.19
N ILE A 188 0.40 -27.45 4.90
CA ILE A 188 0.83 -28.35 3.81
C ILE A 188 1.98 -27.68 3.07
#